data_80300b78d92877d143f59dbf37323a26
#
_entry.id   80300b78d92877d143f59dbf37323a26
#
_cell.length_a   1.000
_cell.length_b   1.000
_cell.length_c   1.000
_cell.angle_alpha   90.00
_cell.angle_beta   90.00
_cell.angle_gamma   90.00
#
_symmetry.space_group_name_H-M   'P 1'
#
loop_
_entity.id
_entity.type
_entity.pdbx_description
1 polymer ?
#
loop_
_entity_poly.entity_id
_entity_poly.type
_entity_poly.pdbx_seq_one_letter_code
_entity_poly.pdbx_strand_id
1 'polypeptide(L)'
;MKYGIAALALAAGLVASPIAAAAQDPVPAADRNDMECAALFAVMAGSDPQYEASGALGMAYYIGRLEGRNPGKDQIVRLFEWLNTQSEDQLVTMLDAAGPRCGQELQNLGNNMIQVGSSFGG
;
A
#
# COMPACT_ATOMS: atom_id res chain seq x y z
N MET A 1 23.51 -43.92 58.44
CA MET A 1 23.50 -43.86 56.98
C MET A 1 22.13 -43.37 56.51
N LYS A 2 22.05 -42.13 56.16
CA LYS A 2 20.83 -41.56 55.62
C LYS A 2 21.20 -40.84 54.34
N TYR A 3 20.84 -41.44 53.23
CA TYR A 3 21.05 -40.85 51.91
C TYR A 3 19.87 -39.94 51.60
N GLY A 4 20.12 -38.65 51.64
CA GLY A 4 19.16 -37.67 51.18
C GLY A 4 19.20 -37.61 49.67
N ILE A 5 18.12 -37.98 49.02
CA ILE A 5 17.94 -37.81 47.59
C ILE A 5 17.49 -36.37 47.36
N ALA A 6 18.42 -35.53 46.88
CA ALA A 6 18.07 -34.21 46.40
C ALA A 6 17.38 -34.37 45.04
N ALA A 7 16.09 -34.16 45.02
CA ALA A 7 15.34 -34.06 43.79
C ALA A 7 15.69 -32.72 43.11
N LEU A 8 16.48 -32.79 42.06
CA LEU A 8 16.67 -31.67 41.13
C LEU A 8 15.41 -31.52 40.29
N ALA A 9 14.57 -30.59 40.67
CA ALA A 9 13.48 -30.14 39.83
C ALA A 9 14.07 -29.30 38.69
N LEU A 10 14.23 -29.91 37.53
CA LEU A 10 14.49 -29.22 36.28
C LEU A 10 13.19 -28.53 35.89
N ALA A 11 13.05 -27.28 36.31
CA ALA A 11 12.04 -26.37 35.72
C ALA A 11 12.51 -26.08 34.30
N ALA A 12 12.02 -26.85 33.35
CA ALA A 12 12.11 -26.49 31.93
C ALA A 12 11.21 -25.29 31.74
N GLY A 13 11.75 -24.10 31.91
CA GLY A 13 11.12 -22.88 31.49
C GLY A 13 11.00 -22.89 29.97
N LEU A 14 9.84 -23.28 29.48
CA LEU A 14 9.42 -22.95 28.12
C LEU A 14 9.29 -21.42 28.05
N VAL A 15 10.41 -20.78 27.74
CA VAL A 15 10.39 -19.40 27.27
C VAL A 15 9.74 -19.49 25.89
N ALA A 16 8.42 -19.39 25.84
CA ALA A 16 7.73 -19.06 24.61
C ALA A 16 8.22 -17.66 24.24
N SER A 17 9.28 -17.60 23.43
CA SER A 17 9.65 -16.36 22.75
C SER A 17 8.42 -15.98 21.95
N PRO A 18 7.79 -14.78 22.18
CA PRO A 18 6.80 -14.31 21.26
C PRO A 18 7.52 -14.30 19.91
N ILE A 19 7.02 -15.07 18.96
CA ILE A 19 7.38 -14.86 17.57
C ILE A 19 6.89 -13.44 17.32
N ALA A 20 7.79 -12.47 17.41
CA ALA A 20 7.52 -11.13 16.96
C ALA A 20 7.08 -11.33 15.51
N ALA A 21 5.78 -11.11 15.23
CA ALA A 21 5.31 -11.00 13.87
C ALA A 21 6.33 -10.09 13.22
N ALA A 22 7.08 -10.59 12.22
CA ALA A 22 8.12 -9.83 11.57
C ALA A 22 7.45 -8.50 11.20
N ALA A 23 7.89 -7.41 11.86
CA ALA A 23 7.36 -6.09 11.56
C ALA A 23 7.61 -5.93 10.06
N GLN A 24 6.52 -5.88 9.28
CA GLN A 24 6.64 -5.60 7.86
C GLN A 24 7.42 -4.31 7.75
N ASP A 25 8.47 -4.30 6.93
CA ASP A 25 9.22 -3.09 6.67
C ASP A 25 8.24 -1.98 6.33
N PRO A 26 8.34 -0.80 6.97
CA PRO A 26 7.40 0.26 6.73
C PRO A 26 7.41 0.61 5.24
N VAL A 27 6.22 0.75 4.65
CA VAL A 27 6.08 1.14 3.26
C VAL A 27 6.68 2.55 3.10
N PRO A 28 7.65 2.76 2.20
CA PRO A 28 8.22 4.08 1.96
C PRO A 28 7.13 5.12 1.64
N ALA A 29 7.31 6.36 2.06
CA ALA A 29 6.30 7.41 1.91
C ALA A 29 5.86 7.62 0.45
N ALA A 30 6.79 7.58 -0.51
CA ALA A 30 6.48 7.69 -1.92
C ALA A 30 5.60 6.54 -2.42
N ASP A 31 5.88 5.32 -2.00
CA ASP A 31 5.08 4.15 -2.34
C ASP A 31 3.70 4.21 -1.69
N ARG A 32 3.63 4.61 -0.43
CA ARG A 32 2.36 4.77 0.27
C ARG A 32 1.47 5.81 -0.42
N ASN A 33 2.01 6.95 -0.82
CA ASN A 33 1.27 7.97 -1.54
C ASN A 33 0.68 7.44 -2.86
N ASP A 34 1.43 6.64 -3.60
CA ASP A 34 0.95 6.04 -4.84
C ASP A 34 -0.04 4.89 -4.59
N MET A 35 0.12 4.12 -3.51
CA MET A 35 -0.86 3.11 -3.08
C MET A 35 -2.19 3.75 -2.69
N GLU A 36 -2.18 4.87 -1.98
CA GLU A 36 -3.38 5.63 -1.65
C GLU A 36 -4.13 6.10 -2.90
N CYS A 37 -3.40 6.63 -3.89
CA CYS A 37 -4.00 7.05 -5.15
C CYS A 37 -4.51 5.86 -5.97
N ALA A 38 -3.75 4.77 -6.06
CA ALA A 38 -4.18 3.56 -6.75
C ALA A 38 -5.47 2.99 -6.14
N ALA A 39 -5.55 2.95 -4.80
CA ALA A 39 -6.75 2.51 -4.07
C ALA A 39 -7.96 3.42 -4.34
N LEU A 40 -7.77 4.74 -4.32
CA LEU A 40 -8.82 5.71 -4.61
C LEU A 40 -9.41 5.48 -6.01
N PHE A 41 -8.56 5.35 -7.01
CA PHE A 41 -9.01 5.14 -8.39
C PHE A 41 -9.63 3.75 -8.61
N ALA A 42 -9.16 2.73 -7.88
CA ALA A 42 -9.80 1.41 -7.90
C ALA A 42 -11.23 1.46 -7.33
N VAL A 43 -11.43 2.18 -6.22
CA VAL A 43 -12.77 2.40 -5.64
C VAL A 43 -13.66 3.17 -6.62
N MET A 44 -13.16 4.22 -7.24
CA MET A 44 -13.91 4.98 -8.25
C MET A 44 -14.34 4.11 -9.43
N ALA A 45 -13.43 3.27 -9.95
CA ALA A 45 -13.73 2.36 -11.05
C ALA A 45 -14.81 1.33 -10.69
N GLY A 46 -14.83 0.87 -9.43
CA GLY A 46 -15.78 -0.14 -8.97
C GLY A 46 -17.12 0.41 -8.46
N SER A 47 -17.22 1.71 -8.17
CA SER A 47 -18.40 2.29 -7.53
C SER A 47 -19.42 2.86 -8.50
N ASP A 48 -19.02 3.33 -9.67
CA ASP A 48 -19.89 3.96 -10.64
C ASP A 48 -19.39 3.70 -12.07
N PRO A 49 -20.25 3.14 -12.96
CA PRO A 49 -19.90 2.88 -14.37
C PRO A 49 -19.37 4.12 -15.12
N GLN A 50 -19.80 5.32 -14.72
CA GLN A 50 -19.32 6.57 -15.29
C GLN A 50 -17.82 6.79 -15.06
N TYR A 51 -17.28 6.28 -13.95
CA TYR A 51 -15.87 6.43 -13.57
C TYR A 51 -15.03 5.21 -13.84
N GLU A 52 -15.59 4.13 -14.39
CA GLU A 52 -14.86 2.87 -14.64
C GLU A 52 -13.59 3.10 -15.45
N ALA A 53 -13.69 3.74 -16.60
CA ALA A 53 -12.54 3.96 -17.48
C ALA A 53 -11.51 4.92 -16.87
N SER A 54 -11.94 6.04 -16.32
CA SER A 54 -11.03 7.03 -15.71
C SER A 54 -10.38 6.50 -14.43
N GLY A 55 -11.12 5.74 -13.64
CA GLY A 55 -10.60 5.08 -12.45
C GLY A 55 -9.55 4.01 -12.81
N ALA A 56 -9.81 3.19 -13.82
CA ALA A 56 -8.86 2.19 -14.30
C ALA A 56 -7.55 2.82 -14.82
N LEU A 57 -7.64 3.93 -15.56
CA LEU A 57 -6.47 4.66 -16.03
C LEU A 57 -5.67 5.28 -14.88
N GLY A 58 -6.34 5.89 -13.91
CA GLY A 58 -5.69 6.43 -12.71
C GLY A 58 -4.98 5.35 -11.92
N MET A 59 -5.65 4.22 -11.68
CA MET A 59 -5.05 3.08 -11.00
C MET A 59 -3.82 2.56 -11.76
N ALA A 60 -3.91 2.37 -13.07
CA ALA A 60 -2.79 1.89 -13.89
C ALA A 60 -1.59 2.84 -13.84
N TYR A 61 -1.82 4.15 -13.84
CA TYR A 61 -0.75 5.14 -13.70
C TYR A 61 0.03 4.98 -12.40
N TYR A 62 -0.67 4.89 -11.27
CA TYR A 62 0.00 4.77 -9.96
C TYR A 62 0.64 3.39 -9.75
N ILE A 63 0.02 2.31 -10.24
CA ILE A 63 0.63 0.99 -10.24
C ILE A 63 1.92 0.99 -11.09
N GLY A 64 1.91 1.63 -12.26
CA GLY A 64 3.10 1.76 -13.10
C GLY A 64 4.24 2.52 -12.41
N ARG A 65 3.93 3.56 -11.63
CA ARG A 65 4.94 4.27 -10.81
C ARG A 65 5.54 3.36 -9.73
N LEU A 66 4.70 2.57 -9.07
CA LEU A 66 5.14 1.59 -8.07
C LEU A 66 6.05 0.53 -8.70
N GLU A 67 5.70 0.00 -9.87
CA GLU A 67 6.52 -0.96 -10.61
C GLU A 67 7.87 -0.36 -11.01
N GLY A 68 7.88 0.89 -11.44
CA GLY A 68 9.12 1.59 -11.81
C GLY A 68 10.10 1.74 -10.63
N ARG A 69 9.60 1.91 -9.41
CA ARG A 69 10.44 2.00 -8.21
C ARG A 69 10.80 0.65 -7.60
N ASN A 70 9.97 -0.35 -7.79
CA ASN A 70 10.09 -1.66 -7.13
C ASN A 70 10.02 -2.80 -8.17
N PRO A 71 10.94 -2.87 -9.12
CA PRO A 71 10.91 -3.89 -10.16
C PRO A 71 11.00 -5.30 -9.56
N GLY A 72 10.28 -6.23 -10.13
CA GLY A 72 10.27 -7.63 -9.69
C GLY A 72 9.32 -7.95 -8.55
N LYS A 73 8.49 -7.01 -8.12
CA LYS A 73 7.42 -7.23 -7.13
C LYS A 73 6.06 -7.05 -7.78
N ASP A 74 5.09 -7.90 -7.44
CA ASP A 74 3.70 -7.72 -7.84
C ASP A 74 3.08 -6.57 -7.05
N GLN A 75 2.88 -5.44 -7.69
CA GLN A 75 2.39 -4.22 -7.04
C GLN A 75 0.90 -4.31 -6.69
N ILE A 76 0.13 -5.09 -7.40
CA ILE A 76 -1.30 -5.30 -7.11
C ILE A 76 -1.42 -6.12 -5.82
N VAL A 77 -0.69 -7.22 -5.72
CA VAL A 77 -0.65 -8.03 -4.50
C VAL A 77 -0.19 -7.17 -3.32
N ARG A 78 0.89 -6.42 -3.50
CA ARG A 78 1.45 -5.54 -2.46
C ARG A 78 0.45 -4.47 -2.01
N LEU A 79 -0.30 -3.89 -2.94
CA LEU A 79 -1.36 -2.93 -2.63
C LEU A 79 -2.45 -3.57 -1.76
N PHE A 80 -2.95 -4.74 -2.14
CA PHE A 80 -3.99 -5.42 -1.38
C PHE A 80 -3.50 -5.90 -0.01
N GLU A 81 -2.28 -6.40 0.10
CA GLU A 81 -1.67 -6.73 1.39
C GLU A 81 -1.63 -5.51 2.31
N TRP A 82 -1.19 -4.37 1.79
CA TRP A 82 -1.16 -3.12 2.56
C TRP A 82 -2.56 -2.63 2.94
N LEU A 83 -3.53 -2.67 2.04
CA LEU A 83 -4.92 -2.30 2.33
C LEU A 83 -5.53 -3.17 3.44
N ASN A 84 -5.21 -4.46 3.47
CA ASN A 84 -5.66 -5.38 4.51
C ASN A 84 -5.10 -5.06 5.90
N THR A 85 -4.05 -4.26 6.01
CA THR A 85 -3.53 -3.78 7.29
C THR A 85 -4.28 -2.58 7.84
N GLN A 86 -5.14 -1.96 7.03
CA GLN A 86 -5.89 -0.75 7.40
C GLN A 86 -7.26 -1.11 7.98
N SER A 87 -7.73 -0.35 8.98
CA SER A 87 -9.12 -0.41 9.40
C SER A 87 -10.02 0.33 8.41
N GLU A 88 -11.33 0.06 8.47
CA GLU A 88 -12.31 0.76 7.63
C GLU A 88 -12.25 2.28 7.81
N ASP A 89 -12.19 2.76 9.06
CA ASP A 89 -12.07 4.20 9.36
C ASP A 89 -10.78 4.81 8.81
N GLN A 90 -9.67 4.06 8.89
CA GLN A 90 -8.40 4.49 8.30
C GLN A 90 -8.49 4.59 6.78
N LEU A 91 -9.13 3.62 6.11
CA LEU A 91 -9.35 3.65 4.67
C LEU A 91 -10.18 4.86 4.24
N VAL A 92 -11.30 5.11 4.90
CA VAL A 92 -12.15 6.27 4.58
C VAL A 92 -11.39 7.57 4.75
N THR A 93 -10.73 7.77 5.88
CA THR A 93 -9.94 8.98 6.15
C THR A 93 -8.83 9.17 5.12
N MET A 94 -8.14 8.10 4.78
CA MET A 94 -7.05 8.10 3.80
C MET A 94 -7.55 8.46 2.40
N LEU A 95 -8.65 7.86 1.95
CA LEU A 95 -9.21 8.11 0.63
C LEU A 95 -9.74 9.55 0.50
N ASP A 96 -10.38 10.06 1.55
CA ASP A 96 -10.85 11.46 1.59
C ASP A 96 -9.67 12.45 1.50
N ALA A 97 -8.58 12.18 2.19
CA ALA A 97 -7.38 13.01 2.14
C ALA A 97 -6.62 12.89 0.79
N ALA A 98 -6.61 11.70 0.19
CA ALA A 98 -5.92 11.43 -1.06
C ALA A 98 -6.64 12.04 -2.28
N GLY A 99 -7.95 12.17 -2.25
CA GLY A 99 -8.76 12.59 -3.38
C GLY A 99 -8.27 13.87 -4.08
N PRO A 100 -8.16 15.01 -3.39
CA PRO A 100 -7.69 16.26 -4.00
C PRO A 100 -6.26 16.16 -4.54
N ARG A 101 -5.37 15.50 -3.82
CA ARG A 101 -3.96 15.33 -4.20
C ARG A 101 -3.83 14.48 -5.46
N CYS A 102 -4.46 13.32 -5.48
CA CYS A 102 -4.37 12.38 -6.60
C CYS A 102 -5.02 12.94 -7.87
N GLY A 103 -6.17 13.62 -7.72
CA GLY A 103 -6.84 14.29 -8.83
C GLY A 103 -6.01 15.42 -9.42
N GLN A 104 -5.43 16.26 -8.57
CA GLN A 104 -4.55 17.37 -8.99
C GLN A 104 -3.30 16.86 -9.72
N GLU A 105 -2.71 15.78 -9.25
CA GLU A 105 -1.51 15.19 -9.86
C GLU A 105 -1.80 14.68 -11.28
N LEU A 106 -2.90 13.96 -11.49
CA LEU A 106 -3.31 13.52 -12.83
C LEU A 106 -3.69 14.67 -13.75
N GLN A 107 -4.37 15.70 -13.22
CA GLN A 107 -4.70 16.89 -13.99
C GLN A 107 -3.44 17.63 -14.45
N ASN A 108 -2.46 17.77 -13.57
CA ASN A 108 -1.18 18.39 -13.92
C ASN A 108 -0.41 17.58 -14.98
N LEU A 109 -0.45 16.25 -14.90
CA LEU A 109 0.13 15.39 -15.92
C LEU A 109 -0.56 15.60 -17.28
N GLY A 110 -1.88 15.61 -17.32
CA GLY A 110 -2.65 15.87 -18.53
C GLY A 110 -2.34 17.23 -19.15
N ASN A 111 -2.29 18.28 -18.35
CA ASN A 111 -1.94 19.63 -18.79
C ASN A 111 -0.52 19.70 -19.36
N ASN A 112 0.44 19.05 -18.71
CA ASN A 112 1.82 18.95 -19.20
C ASN A 112 1.90 18.23 -20.55
N MET A 113 1.16 17.13 -20.70
CA MET A 113 1.14 16.40 -21.98
C MET A 113 0.58 17.25 -23.12
N ILE A 114 -0.50 18.00 -22.86
CA ILE A 114 -1.08 18.92 -23.84
C ILE A 114 -0.09 20.04 -24.20
N GLN A 115 0.55 20.64 -23.21
CA GLN A 115 1.51 21.72 -23.41
C GLN A 115 2.73 21.25 -24.23
N VAL A 116 3.29 20.12 -23.89
CA VAL A 116 4.42 19.54 -24.61
C VAL A 116 3.98 19.13 -26.01
N GLY A 117 2.84 18.44 -26.16
CA GLY A 117 2.30 18.03 -27.45
C GLY A 117 2.09 19.19 -28.41
N SER A 118 1.55 20.31 -27.91
CA SER A 118 1.37 21.51 -28.74
C SER A 118 2.68 22.15 -29.20
N SER A 119 3.77 21.97 -28.44
CA SER A 119 5.09 22.49 -28.85
C SER A 119 5.73 21.70 -30.00
N PHE A 120 5.30 20.44 -30.22
CA PHE A 120 5.78 19.60 -31.32
C PHE A 120 4.89 19.66 -32.57
N GLY A 121 3.67 20.16 -32.45
CA GLY A 121 2.70 20.24 -33.55
C GLY A 121 2.62 21.57 -34.27
N GLY A 122 3.52 22.51 -33.93
CA GLY A 122 3.58 23.85 -34.51
C GLY A 122 4.35 23.96 -35.81
#